data_82821d4d972c9b4b9e1d49170865d90a
#
_entry.id   82821d4d972c9b4b9e1d49170865d90a
#
_cell.length_a   1.000
_cell.length_b   1.000
_cell.length_c   1.000
_cell.angle_alpha   90.00
_cell.angle_beta   90.00
_cell.angle_gamma   90.00
#
_symmetry.space_group_name_H-M   'P 1'
#
loop_
_entity.id
_entity.type
_entity.pdbx_description
1 polymer ?
#
loop_
_entity_poly.entity_id
_entity_poly.type
_entity_poly.pdbx_seq_one_letter_code
_entity_poly.pdbx_strand_id
1 'polypeptide(L)'
;MIQEKNTTPQKISIDEILKKSFFYWKSTLGFQAMVTLLYFGIIIFTGLQLFYYYFGDTATMFTPELVSDTKKFMAKINEIISSENGSYFQIIMALIKASLFPLNIGLFKIFSLIDENKKPQLSDIFDGFNGSQFFKFWGYAIFWNMMFQIGINFFLLPGILWVLMTLFVGPLLYYTPMRMFEAIQLSTKVVFGNWALILPCAIVAFLFSYSGFIVFFIGFLFTFPFWNALIYTLFKKFFNIKFV
;
A
#
# COMPACT_ATOMS: atom_id res chain seq x y z
N MET A 1 5.69 -14.50 -22.16
CA MET A 1 6.85 -15.22 -21.60
C MET A 1 7.65 -14.24 -20.75
N ILE A 2 7.63 -14.39 -19.42
CA ILE A 2 8.41 -13.52 -18.54
C ILE A 2 9.81 -14.11 -18.49
N GLN A 3 10.78 -13.42 -19.09
CA GLN A 3 12.19 -13.77 -18.95
C GLN A 3 12.75 -13.04 -17.72
N GLU A 4 13.21 -13.80 -16.74
CA GLU A 4 14.07 -13.30 -15.69
C GLU A 4 15.33 -12.74 -16.39
N LYS A 5 15.63 -11.47 -16.15
CA LYS A 5 16.77 -10.81 -16.80
C LYS A 5 18.06 -11.39 -16.26
N ASN A 6 18.61 -12.41 -16.94
CA ASN A 6 19.98 -12.86 -16.75
C ASN A 6 20.94 -11.78 -17.25
N THR A 7 21.07 -10.70 -16.51
CA THR A 7 22.13 -9.71 -16.72
C THR A 7 23.28 -10.08 -15.80
N THR A 8 24.49 -10.23 -16.40
CA THR A 8 25.76 -10.06 -15.70
C THR A 8 25.61 -8.96 -14.65
N PRO A 9 26.15 -9.14 -13.41
CA PRO A 9 25.86 -8.26 -12.30
C PRO A 9 26.47 -6.87 -12.54
N GLN A 10 25.77 -6.03 -13.27
CA GLN A 10 25.98 -4.59 -13.15
C GLN A 10 25.61 -4.28 -11.70
N LYS A 11 26.60 -3.89 -10.89
CA LYS A 11 26.46 -3.59 -9.46
C LYS A 11 25.41 -2.49 -9.32
N ILE A 12 24.15 -2.91 -9.14
CA ILE A 12 23.01 -1.99 -9.09
C ILE A 12 23.19 -1.16 -7.83
N SER A 13 23.36 0.12 -7.97
CA SER A 13 23.50 1.05 -6.86
C SER A 13 22.14 1.36 -6.25
N ILE A 14 22.05 1.29 -4.91
CA ILE A 14 20.89 1.77 -4.15
C ILE A 14 20.56 3.23 -4.55
N ASP A 15 21.60 4.06 -4.74
CA ASP A 15 21.49 5.45 -5.14
C ASP A 15 20.74 5.61 -6.49
N GLU A 16 21.06 4.78 -7.48
CA GLU A 16 20.37 4.79 -8.78
C GLU A 16 18.87 4.48 -8.66
N ILE A 17 18.51 3.49 -7.85
CA ILE A 17 17.11 3.13 -7.60
C ILE A 17 16.38 4.28 -6.90
N LEU A 18 16.97 4.83 -5.84
CA LEU A 18 16.36 5.93 -5.10
C LEU A 18 16.20 7.18 -5.98
N LYS A 19 17.21 7.57 -6.75
CA LYS A 19 17.12 8.71 -7.70
C LYS A 19 15.97 8.52 -8.69
N LYS A 20 15.82 7.30 -9.22
CA LYS A 20 14.75 7.01 -10.18
C LYS A 20 13.37 6.99 -9.49
N SER A 21 13.28 6.50 -8.27
CA SER A 21 12.05 6.54 -7.47
C SER A 21 11.63 7.98 -7.15
N PHE A 22 12.60 8.84 -6.79
CA PHE A 22 12.36 10.27 -6.59
C PHE A 22 11.95 10.99 -7.88
N PHE A 23 12.48 10.58 -9.04
CA PHE A 23 12.05 11.10 -10.33
C PHE A 23 10.56 10.80 -10.58
N TYR A 24 10.10 9.54 -10.43
CA TYR A 24 8.69 9.20 -10.60
C TYR A 24 7.82 9.93 -9.60
N TRP A 25 8.22 9.93 -8.33
CA TRP A 25 7.51 10.63 -7.27
C TRP A 25 7.31 12.11 -7.59
N LYS A 26 8.38 12.82 -7.92
CA LYS A 26 8.32 14.26 -8.25
C LYS A 26 7.50 14.54 -9.50
N SER A 27 7.63 13.71 -10.54
CA SER A 27 6.94 13.91 -11.81
C SER A 27 5.41 13.67 -11.72
N THR A 28 4.95 12.96 -10.71
CA THR A 28 3.54 12.59 -10.55
C THR A 28 2.93 13.05 -9.22
N LEU A 29 3.55 14.03 -8.57
CA LEU A 29 3.22 14.45 -7.21
C LEU A 29 1.74 14.78 -7.02
N GLY A 30 1.11 15.49 -7.98
CA GLY A 30 -0.30 15.86 -7.93
C GLY A 30 -1.23 14.63 -7.96
N PHE A 31 -0.94 13.64 -8.82
CA PHE A 31 -1.71 12.39 -8.88
C PHE A 31 -1.57 11.59 -7.58
N GLN A 32 -0.35 11.52 -7.05
CA GLN A 32 -0.06 10.82 -5.80
C GLN A 32 -0.78 11.45 -4.60
N ALA A 33 -0.74 12.78 -4.48
CA ALA A 33 -1.48 13.50 -3.45
C ALA A 33 -2.99 13.26 -3.55
N MET A 34 -3.53 13.26 -4.78
CA MET A 34 -4.95 12.96 -5.01
C MET A 34 -5.32 11.54 -4.60
N VAL A 35 -4.53 10.53 -4.99
CA VAL A 35 -4.75 9.14 -4.58
C VAL A 35 -4.73 9.01 -3.06
N THR A 36 -3.76 9.64 -2.39
CA THR A 36 -3.66 9.62 -0.93
C THR A 36 -4.86 10.31 -0.28
N LEU A 37 -5.28 11.46 -0.81
CA LEU A 37 -6.45 12.19 -0.32
C LEU A 37 -7.73 11.36 -0.46
N LEU A 38 -7.95 10.76 -1.63
CA LEU A 38 -9.10 9.87 -1.87
C LEU A 38 -9.08 8.68 -0.93
N TYR A 39 -7.93 8.00 -0.81
CA TYR A 39 -7.78 6.83 0.03
C TYR A 39 -8.09 7.12 1.49
N PHE A 40 -7.40 8.09 2.08
CA PHE A 40 -7.60 8.45 3.49
C PHE A 40 -8.91 9.19 3.73
N GLY A 41 -9.35 10.02 2.79
CA GLY A 41 -10.64 10.71 2.88
C GLY A 41 -11.81 9.73 2.97
N ILE A 42 -11.82 8.71 2.11
CA ILE A 42 -12.86 7.67 2.16
C ILE A 42 -12.75 6.85 3.46
N ILE A 43 -11.53 6.44 3.86
CA ILE A 43 -11.34 5.64 5.09
C ILE A 43 -11.78 6.43 6.32
N ILE A 44 -11.39 7.70 6.44
CA ILE A 44 -11.75 8.53 7.60
C ILE A 44 -13.25 8.79 7.61
N PHE A 45 -13.83 9.23 6.47
CA PHE A 45 -15.24 9.52 6.39
C PHE A 45 -16.11 8.30 6.71
N THR A 46 -15.86 7.16 6.04
CA THR A 46 -16.62 5.94 6.27
C THR A 46 -16.35 5.36 7.66
N GLY A 47 -15.11 5.45 8.14
CA GLY A 47 -14.74 5.02 9.48
C GLY A 47 -15.48 5.78 10.57
N LEU A 48 -15.61 7.11 10.47
CA LEU A 48 -16.36 7.93 11.41
C LEU A 48 -17.86 7.59 11.38
N GLN A 49 -18.45 7.43 10.17
CA GLN A 49 -19.86 7.08 10.03
C GLN A 49 -20.18 5.69 10.62
N LEU A 50 -19.34 4.70 10.32
CA LEU A 50 -19.50 3.35 10.86
C LEU A 50 -19.27 3.31 12.37
N PHE A 51 -18.30 4.08 12.87
CA PHE A 51 -18.04 4.16 14.30
C PHE A 51 -19.26 4.76 15.03
N TYR A 52 -19.81 5.85 14.52
CA TYR A 52 -21.03 6.44 15.06
C TYR A 52 -22.20 5.46 15.02
N TYR A 53 -22.36 4.72 13.93
CA TYR A 53 -23.44 3.73 13.77
C TYR A 53 -23.37 2.61 14.80
N TYR A 54 -22.17 2.05 15.03
CA TYR A 54 -21.99 0.89 15.92
C TYR A 54 -21.84 1.26 17.40
N PHE A 55 -21.28 2.43 17.69
CA PHE A 55 -20.87 2.79 19.06
C PHE A 55 -21.49 4.08 19.58
N GLY A 56 -22.19 4.83 18.73
CA GLY A 56 -22.79 6.12 19.09
C GLY A 56 -21.82 7.28 19.12
N ASP A 57 -22.18 8.34 19.85
CA ASP A 57 -21.41 9.59 19.87
C ASP A 57 -20.05 9.42 20.57
N THR A 58 -18.98 9.74 19.85
CA THR A 58 -17.61 9.71 20.36
C THR A 58 -17.39 10.69 21.51
N ALA A 59 -18.06 11.84 21.53
CA ALA A 59 -17.94 12.84 22.59
C ALA A 59 -18.44 12.33 23.94
N THR A 60 -19.47 11.49 23.93
CA THR A 60 -20.01 10.85 25.15
C THR A 60 -19.19 9.64 25.56
N MET A 61 -18.54 8.97 24.62
CA MET A 61 -17.79 7.76 24.86
C MET A 61 -16.35 8.05 25.36
N PHE A 62 -15.71 9.07 24.80
CA PHE A 62 -14.33 9.45 25.10
C PHE A 62 -14.28 10.79 25.87
N THR A 63 -14.63 10.70 27.17
CA THR A 63 -14.58 11.90 28.04
C THR A 63 -13.12 12.33 28.30
N PRO A 64 -12.87 13.62 28.63
CA PRO A 64 -11.52 14.10 28.96
C PRO A 64 -10.85 13.28 30.10
N GLU A 65 -11.63 12.86 31.10
CA GLU A 65 -11.14 12.04 32.21
C GLU A 65 -10.67 10.65 31.74
N LEU A 66 -11.43 10.03 30.81
CA LEU A 66 -11.05 8.74 30.23
C LEU A 66 -9.79 8.86 29.40
N VAL A 67 -9.68 9.89 28.56
CA VAL A 67 -8.53 10.10 27.67
C VAL A 67 -7.25 10.44 28.45
N SER A 68 -7.36 11.10 29.62
CA SER A 68 -6.23 11.43 30.48
C SER A 68 -5.64 10.21 31.21
N ASP A 69 -6.46 9.16 31.45
CA ASP A 69 -6.01 7.91 32.08
C ASP A 69 -5.70 6.84 31.02
N THR A 70 -4.42 6.69 30.68
CA THR A 70 -3.97 5.76 29.63
C THR A 70 -4.46 4.33 29.86
N LYS A 71 -4.53 3.85 31.14
CA LYS A 71 -4.97 2.48 31.42
C LYS A 71 -6.45 2.29 31.15
N LYS A 72 -7.29 3.23 31.61
CA LYS A 72 -8.73 3.21 31.37
C LYS A 72 -9.03 3.38 29.88
N PHE A 73 -8.32 4.27 29.19
CA PHE A 73 -8.44 4.48 27.77
C PHE A 73 -8.14 3.20 26.98
N MET A 74 -7.00 2.54 27.26
CA MET A 74 -6.65 1.28 26.60
C MET A 74 -7.63 0.14 26.93
N ALA A 75 -8.13 0.07 28.16
CA ALA A 75 -9.17 -0.90 28.53
C ALA A 75 -10.46 -0.67 27.72
N LYS A 76 -10.88 0.59 27.55
CA LYS A 76 -12.06 0.94 26.76
C LYS A 76 -11.88 0.61 25.27
N ILE A 77 -10.72 0.89 24.71
CA ILE A 77 -10.39 0.53 23.32
C ILE A 77 -10.46 -1.01 23.15
N ASN A 78 -9.88 -1.77 24.08
CA ASN A 78 -9.92 -3.23 24.02
C ASN A 78 -11.36 -3.78 24.15
N GLU A 79 -12.18 -3.19 25.00
CA GLU A 79 -13.61 -3.52 25.12
C GLU A 79 -14.33 -3.33 23.78
N ILE A 80 -14.14 -2.17 23.14
CA ILE A 80 -14.72 -1.84 21.83
C ILE A 80 -14.26 -2.85 20.77
N ILE A 81 -12.96 -3.08 20.67
CA ILE A 81 -12.37 -3.97 19.65
C ILE A 81 -12.86 -5.42 19.82
N SER A 82 -13.01 -5.88 21.07
CA SER A 82 -13.41 -7.25 21.39
C SER A 82 -14.92 -7.46 21.36
N SER A 83 -15.72 -6.40 21.22
CA SER A 83 -17.18 -6.50 21.14
C SER A 83 -17.63 -7.07 19.79
N GLU A 84 -18.87 -7.56 19.72
CA GLU A 84 -19.49 -8.02 18.47
C GLU A 84 -19.55 -6.87 17.44
N ASN A 85 -19.98 -5.67 17.87
CA ASN A 85 -19.99 -4.47 17.04
C ASN A 85 -18.57 -4.08 16.57
N GLY A 86 -17.55 -4.26 17.43
CA GLY A 86 -16.15 -4.06 17.08
C GLY A 86 -15.68 -5.01 15.98
N SER A 87 -16.13 -6.27 16.03
CA SER A 87 -15.82 -7.25 14.99
C SER A 87 -16.47 -6.89 13.66
N TYR A 88 -17.74 -6.50 13.64
CA TYR A 88 -18.41 -6.01 12.42
C TYR A 88 -17.73 -4.77 11.86
N PHE A 89 -17.40 -3.79 12.70
CA PHE A 89 -16.69 -2.60 12.31
C PHE A 89 -15.35 -2.93 11.61
N GLN A 90 -14.54 -3.80 12.22
CA GLN A 90 -13.24 -4.21 11.67
C GLN A 90 -13.39 -4.92 10.31
N ILE A 91 -14.37 -5.83 10.17
CA ILE A 91 -14.63 -6.56 8.92
C ILE A 91 -15.03 -5.58 7.82
N ILE A 92 -15.97 -4.68 8.08
CA ILE A 92 -16.43 -3.71 7.07
C ILE A 92 -15.30 -2.77 6.68
N MET A 93 -14.52 -2.27 7.64
CA MET A 93 -13.35 -1.42 7.36
C MET A 93 -12.28 -2.17 6.56
N ALA A 94 -12.07 -3.46 6.79
CA ALA A 94 -11.16 -4.27 5.98
C ALA A 94 -11.64 -4.40 4.54
N LEU A 95 -12.95 -4.62 4.32
CA LEU A 95 -13.55 -4.67 2.99
C LEU A 95 -13.44 -3.33 2.25
N ILE A 96 -13.69 -2.21 2.95
CA ILE A 96 -13.53 -0.86 2.37
C ILE A 96 -12.06 -0.63 1.96
N LYS A 97 -11.09 -0.92 2.83
CA LYS A 97 -9.66 -0.81 2.53
C LYS A 97 -9.27 -1.65 1.32
N ALA A 98 -9.77 -2.89 1.24
CA ALA A 98 -9.53 -3.76 0.11
C ALA A 98 -10.11 -3.18 -1.19
N SER A 99 -11.29 -2.56 -1.14
CA SER A 99 -11.92 -1.91 -2.29
C SER A 99 -11.17 -0.68 -2.79
N LEU A 100 -10.32 -0.08 -1.96
CA LEU A 100 -9.48 1.07 -2.34
C LEU A 100 -8.10 0.66 -2.87
N PHE A 101 -7.70 -0.61 -2.73
CA PHE A 101 -6.41 -1.09 -3.23
C PHE A 101 -6.15 -0.79 -4.70
N PRO A 102 -7.17 -0.87 -5.62
CA PRO A 102 -6.99 -0.54 -7.03
C PRO A 102 -6.49 0.87 -7.32
N LEU A 103 -6.63 1.84 -6.39
CA LEU A 103 -6.02 3.17 -6.53
C LEU A 103 -4.48 3.11 -6.64
N ASN A 104 -3.83 2.15 -5.96
CA ASN A 104 -2.38 1.94 -6.10
C ASN A 104 -2.01 1.44 -7.51
N ILE A 105 -2.91 0.67 -8.13
CA ILE A 105 -2.73 0.18 -9.50
C ILE A 105 -2.77 1.35 -10.49
N GLY A 106 -3.66 2.32 -10.29
CA GLY A 106 -3.70 3.55 -11.08
C GLY A 106 -2.37 4.32 -11.02
N LEU A 107 -1.69 4.34 -9.87
CA LEU A 107 -0.33 4.94 -9.80
C LEU A 107 0.67 4.19 -10.67
N PHE A 108 0.63 2.87 -10.74
CA PHE A 108 1.52 2.10 -11.63
C PHE A 108 1.23 2.42 -13.10
N LYS A 109 -0.04 2.58 -13.48
CA LYS A 109 -0.43 3.06 -14.82
C LYS A 109 0.19 4.43 -15.11
N ILE A 110 0.06 5.38 -14.19
CA ILE A 110 0.61 6.73 -14.33
C ILE A 110 2.12 6.69 -14.51
N PHE A 111 2.86 5.90 -13.72
CA PHE A 111 4.30 5.75 -13.88
C PHE A 111 4.68 5.15 -15.23
N SER A 112 3.91 4.18 -15.75
CA SER A 112 4.18 3.61 -17.09
C SER A 112 3.95 4.62 -18.20
N LEU A 113 2.94 5.50 -18.10
CA LEU A 113 2.71 6.57 -19.07
C LEU A 113 3.85 7.59 -19.10
N ILE A 114 4.44 7.93 -17.94
CA ILE A 114 5.65 8.76 -17.87
C ILE A 114 6.82 8.11 -18.64
N ASP A 115 7.01 6.78 -18.50
CA ASP A 115 8.06 6.06 -19.24
C ASP A 115 7.82 6.05 -20.75
N GLU A 116 6.57 6.07 -21.17
CA GLU A 116 6.17 6.13 -22.58
C GLU A 116 6.16 7.57 -23.14
N ASN A 117 6.56 8.56 -22.34
CA ASN A 117 6.45 10.00 -22.66
C ASN A 117 5.02 10.44 -22.99
N LYS A 118 4.01 9.75 -22.44
CA LYS A 118 2.60 10.10 -22.54
C LYS A 118 2.20 10.95 -21.34
N LYS A 119 1.21 11.84 -21.55
CA LYS A 119 0.65 12.66 -20.46
C LYS A 119 -0.41 11.85 -19.71
N PRO A 120 -0.24 11.59 -18.38
CA PRO A 120 -1.26 10.96 -17.58
C PRO A 120 -2.53 11.82 -17.48
N GLN A 121 -3.67 11.16 -17.35
CA GLN A 121 -4.98 11.78 -17.13
C GLN A 121 -5.52 11.39 -15.74
N LEU A 122 -6.48 12.15 -15.22
CA LEU A 122 -7.12 11.83 -13.95
C LEU A 122 -7.84 10.47 -13.96
N SER A 123 -8.39 10.08 -15.11
CA SER A 123 -9.02 8.77 -15.29
C SER A 123 -8.06 7.61 -15.08
N ASP A 124 -6.76 7.78 -15.31
CA ASP A 124 -5.75 6.72 -15.15
C ASP A 124 -5.61 6.26 -13.69
N ILE A 125 -5.97 7.13 -12.71
CA ILE A 125 -6.01 6.76 -11.29
C ILE A 125 -6.97 5.59 -11.04
N PHE A 126 -8.04 5.51 -11.83
CA PHE A 126 -9.10 4.52 -11.68
C PHE A 126 -8.91 3.28 -12.56
N ASP A 127 -7.78 3.15 -13.25
CA ASP A 127 -7.53 2.05 -14.17
C ASP A 127 -7.66 0.66 -13.49
N GLY A 128 -7.28 0.55 -12.24
CA GLY A 128 -7.45 -0.69 -11.45
C GLY A 128 -8.89 -1.08 -11.13
N PHE A 129 -9.87 -0.19 -11.38
CA PHE A 129 -11.29 -0.46 -11.18
C PHE A 129 -11.99 -1.01 -12.44
N ASN A 130 -11.27 -1.16 -13.55
CA ASN A 130 -11.85 -1.57 -14.80
C ASN A 130 -12.23 -3.06 -14.81
N GLY A 131 -13.53 -3.34 -15.01
CA GLY A 131 -14.08 -4.66 -15.32
C GLY A 131 -13.71 -5.77 -14.33
N SER A 132 -13.31 -6.91 -14.86
CA SER A 132 -12.94 -8.10 -14.06
C SER A 132 -11.63 -7.93 -13.28
N GLN A 133 -10.81 -6.96 -13.63
CA GLN A 133 -9.55 -6.68 -12.92
C GLN A 133 -9.79 -6.19 -11.49
N PHE A 134 -10.85 -5.42 -11.25
CA PHE A 134 -11.24 -4.98 -9.92
C PHE A 134 -11.31 -6.17 -8.94
N PHE A 135 -12.05 -7.22 -9.28
CA PHE A 135 -12.21 -8.38 -8.39
C PHE A 135 -10.90 -9.13 -8.14
N LYS A 136 -9.98 -9.14 -9.12
CA LYS A 136 -8.64 -9.70 -8.97
C LYS A 136 -7.84 -8.95 -7.90
N PHE A 137 -7.84 -7.61 -7.96
CA PHE A 137 -7.15 -6.77 -6.99
C PHE A 137 -7.83 -6.77 -5.63
N TRP A 138 -9.15 -6.74 -5.61
CA TRP A 138 -9.96 -6.78 -4.40
C TRP A 138 -9.74 -8.09 -3.62
N GLY A 139 -9.84 -9.23 -4.31
CA GLY A 139 -9.56 -10.54 -3.72
C GLY A 139 -8.14 -10.66 -3.18
N TYR A 140 -7.16 -10.15 -3.93
CA TYR A 140 -5.78 -10.08 -3.44
C TYR A 140 -5.66 -9.21 -2.19
N ALA A 141 -6.29 -8.03 -2.16
CA ALA A 141 -6.20 -7.11 -1.03
C ALA A 141 -6.85 -7.70 0.24
N ILE A 142 -7.98 -8.41 0.12
CA ILE A 142 -8.58 -9.14 1.25
C ILE A 142 -7.61 -10.19 1.78
N PHE A 143 -7.11 -11.07 0.89
CA PHE A 143 -6.16 -12.11 1.29
C PHE A 143 -4.90 -11.51 1.92
N TRP A 144 -4.37 -10.44 1.33
CA TRP A 144 -3.19 -9.75 1.85
C TRP A 144 -3.43 -9.21 3.26
N ASN A 145 -4.58 -8.54 3.50
CA ASN A 145 -4.94 -8.02 4.82
C ASN A 145 -5.08 -9.14 5.86
N MET A 146 -5.71 -10.26 5.51
CA MET A 146 -5.84 -11.41 6.42
C MET A 146 -4.47 -11.95 6.84
N MET A 147 -3.59 -12.19 5.88
CA MET A 147 -2.23 -12.69 6.14
C MET A 147 -1.39 -11.70 6.94
N PHE A 148 -1.54 -10.40 6.65
CA PHE A 148 -0.86 -9.35 7.40
C PHE A 148 -1.31 -9.31 8.86
N GLN A 149 -2.62 -9.39 9.13
CA GLN A 149 -3.17 -9.43 10.49
C GLN A 149 -2.69 -10.66 11.27
N ILE A 150 -2.69 -11.83 10.63
CA ILE A 150 -2.14 -13.05 11.24
C ILE A 150 -0.65 -12.84 11.58
N GLY A 151 0.12 -12.28 10.64
CA GLY A 151 1.54 -12.03 10.85
C GLY A 151 1.84 -11.07 12.00
N ILE A 152 1.09 -9.97 12.11
CA ILE A 152 1.23 -8.99 13.20
C ILE A 152 0.82 -9.58 14.55
N ASN A 153 -0.26 -10.36 14.60
CA ASN A 153 -0.74 -10.97 15.85
C ASN A 153 0.21 -12.06 16.38
N PHE A 154 0.93 -12.76 15.49
CA PHE A 154 1.93 -13.75 15.89
C PHE A 154 3.21 -13.09 16.44
N PHE A 155 3.73 -12.11 15.70
CA PHE A 155 4.86 -11.23 16.04
C PHE A 155 4.95 -10.15 14.96
N LEU A 156 5.45 -8.97 15.29
CA LEU A 156 5.64 -7.88 14.32
C LEU A 156 6.47 -8.32 13.09
N LEU A 157 7.49 -9.16 13.29
CA LEU A 157 8.42 -9.59 12.26
C LEU A 157 7.77 -10.36 11.09
N PRO A 158 6.89 -11.37 11.29
CA PRO A 158 6.21 -12.02 10.17
C PRO A 158 5.34 -11.08 9.33
N GLY A 159 4.70 -10.07 9.97
CA GLY A 159 3.95 -9.05 9.25
C GLY A 159 4.84 -8.20 8.34
N ILE A 160 5.99 -7.75 8.84
CA ILE A 160 6.98 -7.00 8.03
C ILE A 160 7.51 -7.85 6.87
N LEU A 161 7.85 -9.11 7.13
CA LEU A 161 8.29 -10.03 6.08
C LEU A 161 7.22 -10.22 5.01
N TRP A 162 5.96 -10.34 5.40
CA TRP A 162 4.84 -10.44 4.46
C TRP A 162 4.75 -9.24 3.53
N VAL A 163 4.88 -8.01 4.05
CA VAL A 163 4.92 -6.78 3.26
C VAL A 163 6.04 -6.83 2.20
N LEU A 164 7.25 -7.24 2.62
CA LEU A 164 8.39 -7.31 1.70
C LEU A 164 8.23 -8.44 0.67
N MET A 165 7.83 -9.64 1.08
CA MET A 165 7.61 -10.79 0.19
C MET A 165 6.59 -10.49 -0.91
N THR A 166 5.59 -9.68 -0.61
CA THR A 166 4.49 -9.34 -1.53
C THR A 166 4.69 -8.01 -2.26
N LEU A 167 5.88 -7.43 -2.18
CA LEU A 167 6.21 -6.10 -2.71
C LEU A 167 5.81 -5.91 -4.19
N PHE A 168 6.05 -6.94 -5.01
CA PHE A 168 5.82 -6.88 -6.46
C PHE A 168 4.49 -7.48 -6.91
N VAL A 169 3.66 -7.99 -6.00
CA VAL A 169 2.41 -8.67 -6.38
C VAL A 169 1.44 -7.73 -7.10
N GLY A 170 1.28 -6.50 -6.60
CA GLY A 170 0.42 -5.49 -7.25
C GLY A 170 0.78 -5.28 -8.73
N PRO A 171 2.01 -4.84 -9.04
CA PRO A 171 2.42 -4.67 -10.43
C PRO A 171 2.46 -5.99 -11.24
N LEU A 172 2.81 -7.13 -10.65
CA LEU A 172 2.74 -8.44 -11.34
C LEU A 172 1.30 -8.75 -11.77
N LEU A 173 0.33 -8.59 -10.87
CA LEU A 173 -1.07 -8.81 -11.18
C LEU A 173 -1.60 -7.84 -12.24
N TYR A 174 -1.07 -6.62 -12.30
CA TYR A 174 -1.50 -5.61 -13.25
C TYR A 174 -0.92 -5.83 -14.64
N TYR A 175 0.40 -6.00 -14.74
CA TYR A 175 1.10 -6.06 -16.03
C TYR A 175 1.17 -7.47 -16.62
N THR A 176 0.70 -8.50 -15.91
CA THR A 176 0.79 -9.89 -16.38
C THR A 176 -0.51 -10.65 -16.16
N PRO A 177 -0.77 -11.72 -16.94
CA PRO A 177 -1.93 -12.57 -16.72
C PRO A 177 -1.78 -13.54 -15.54
N MET A 178 -0.79 -13.36 -14.69
CA MET A 178 -0.51 -14.26 -13.56
C MET A 178 -1.67 -14.37 -12.58
N ARG A 179 -1.80 -15.53 -11.98
CA ARG A 179 -2.67 -15.77 -10.83
C ARG A 179 -2.01 -15.25 -9.54
N MET A 180 -2.83 -14.97 -8.55
CA MET A 180 -2.37 -14.38 -7.27
C MET A 180 -1.22 -15.15 -6.62
N PHE A 181 -1.34 -16.46 -6.46
CA PHE A 181 -0.31 -17.27 -5.80
C PHE A 181 0.99 -17.37 -6.61
N GLU A 182 0.90 -17.40 -7.93
CA GLU A 182 2.07 -17.36 -8.82
C GLU A 182 2.82 -16.03 -8.65
N ALA A 183 2.07 -14.92 -8.60
CA ALA A 183 2.63 -13.59 -8.38
C ALA A 183 3.29 -13.47 -6.99
N ILE A 184 2.68 -14.05 -5.93
CA ILE A 184 3.27 -14.10 -4.59
C ILE A 184 4.57 -14.90 -4.58
N GLN A 185 4.58 -16.08 -5.17
CA GLN A 185 5.77 -16.93 -5.25
C GLN A 185 6.91 -16.24 -5.99
N LEU A 186 6.61 -15.62 -7.15
CA LEU A 186 7.60 -14.91 -7.94
C LEU A 186 8.13 -13.68 -7.22
N SER A 187 7.25 -12.88 -6.61
CA SER A 187 7.63 -11.72 -5.80
C SER A 187 8.56 -12.13 -4.66
N THR A 188 8.18 -13.16 -3.90
CA THR A 188 8.98 -13.73 -2.80
C THR A 188 10.37 -14.17 -3.27
N LYS A 189 10.44 -14.94 -4.37
CA LYS A 189 11.71 -15.42 -4.95
C LYS A 189 12.63 -14.25 -5.30
N VAL A 190 12.10 -13.22 -5.97
CA VAL A 190 12.89 -12.05 -6.38
C VAL A 190 13.35 -11.23 -5.17
N VAL A 191 12.49 -11.04 -4.17
CA VAL A 191 12.85 -10.30 -2.95
C VAL A 191 13.97 -11.00 -2.19
N PHE A 192 13.86 -12.31 -1.94
CA PHE A 192 14.91 -13.05 -1.24
C PHE A 192 16.20 -13.15 -2.05
N GLY A 193 16.11 -13.32 -3.36
CA GLY A 193 17.28 -13.35 -4.25
C GLY A 193 18.05 -12.03 -4.31
N ASN A 194 17.39 -10.89 -3.97
CA ASN A 194 17.95 -9.55 -4.06
C ASN A 194 17.82 -8.78 -2.73
N TRP A 195 17.79 -9.49 -1.62
CA TRP A 195 17.54 -8.93 -0.29
C TRP A 195 18.45 -7.77 0.08
N ALA A 196 19.74 -7.90 -0.19
CA ALA A 196 20.76 -6.89 0.11
C ALA A 196 20.53 -5.54 -0.58
N LEU A 197 19.79 -5.54 -1.70
CA LEU A 197 19.43 -4.32 -2.43
C LEU A 197 18.04 -3.82 -2.03
N ILE A 198 17.06 -4.73 -1.93
CA ILE A 198 15.65 -4.36 -1.72
C ILE A 198 15.42 -3.85 -0.30
N LEU A 199 16.00 -4.50 0.72
CA LEU A 199 15.77 -4.12 2.11
C LEU A 199 16.22 -2.68 2.44
N PRO A 200 17.45 -2.24 2.10
CA PRO A 200 17.84 -0.84 2.33
C PRO A 200 16.96 0.15 1.58
N CYS A 201 16.59 -0.14 0.32
CA CYS A 201 15.68 0.72 -0.44
C CYS A 201 14.30 0.80 0.23
N ALA A 202 13.77 -0.31 0.71
CA ALA A 202 12.48 -0.36 1.41
C ALA A 202 12.51 0.42 2.73
N ILE A 203 13.60 0.34 3.49
CA ILE A 203 13.78 1.12 4.73
C ILE A 203 13.78 2.63 4.42
N VAL A 204 14.55 3.06 3.43
CA VAL A 204 14.58 4.48 3.02
C VAL A 204 13.20 4.95 2.57
N ALA A 205 12.52 4.14 1.75
CA ALA A 205 11.18 4.49 1.29
C ALA A 205 10.16 4.54 2.43
N PHE A 206 10.23 3.63 3.38
CA PHE A 206 9.40 3.64 4.57
C PHE A 206 9.62 4.92 5.38
N LEU A 207 10.88 5.24 5.71
CA LEU A 207 11.21 6.44 6.47
C LEU A 207 10.75 7.71 5.74
N PHE A 208 10.99 7.81 4.43
CA PHE A 208 10.54 8.95 3.64
C PHE A 208 9.02 9.03 3.55
N SER A 209 8.32 7.91 3.30
CA SER A 209 6.85 7.88 3.20
C SER A 209 6.16 8.37 4.48
N TYR A 210 6.72 8.06 5.65
CA TYR A 210 6.17 8.49 6.93
C TYR A 210 6.73 9.82 7.45
N SER A 211 7.81 10.36 6.87
CA SER A 211 8.39 11.66 7.28
C SER A 211 7.40 12.82 7.16
N GLY A 212 6.41 12.72 6.27
CA GLY A 212 5.39 13.75 6.10
C GLY A 212 4.51 14.00 7.33
N PHE A 213 4.45 13.06 8.30
CA PHE A 213 3.79 13.32 9.58
C PHE A 213 4.46 14.42 10.40
N ILE A 214 5.77 14.64 10.22
CA ILE A 214 6.54 15.71 10.89
C ILE A 214 6.04 17.09 10.41
N VAL A 215 5.48 17.18 9.20
CA VAL A 215 5.00 18.42 8.58
C VAL A 215 3.45 18.44 8.59
N PHE A 216 2.86 18.41 9.78
CA PHE A 216 1.41 18.62 10.05
C PHE A 216 0.46 17.84 9.12
N PHE A 217 0.61 16.54 8.98
CA PHE A 217 -0.23 15.66 8.14
C PHE A 217 -0.31 16.05 6.65
N ILE A 218 -0.20 17.33 6.29
CA ILE A 218 -0.23 17.79 4.89
C ILE A 218 0.96 17.19 4.13
N GLY A 219 2.13 17.15 4.74
CA GLY A 219 3.31 16.51 4.16
C GLY A 219 3.08 15.03 3.83
N PHE A 220 2.30 14.32 4.67
CA PHE A 220 2.00 12.92 4.48
C PHE A 220 1.23 12.64 3.18
N LEU A 221 0.35 13.53 2.73
CA LEU A 221 -0.35 13.39 1.45
C LEU A 221 0.62 13.27 0.27
N PHE A 222 1.78 13.90 0.37
CA PHE A 222 2.79 13.91 -0.68
C PHE A 222 3.84 12.81 -0.49
N THR A 223 4.26 12.52 0.74
CA THR A 223 5.36 11.56 0.98
C THR A 223 4.89 10.12 0.99
N PHE A 224 3.68 9.83 1.49
CA PHE A 224 3.16 8.46 1.64
C PHE A 224 3.21 7.65 0.34
N PRO A 225 2.82 8.18 -0.84
CA PRO A 225 2.83 7.39 -2.08
C PRO A 225 4.22 7.12 -2.65
N PHE A 226 5.30 7.66 -2.08
CA PHE A 226 6.67 7.37 -2.51
C PHE A 226 6.96 5.87 -2.50
N TRP A 227 6.31 5.13 -1.60
CA TRP A 227 6.37 3.68 -1.55
C TRP A 227 6.01 3.03 -2.90
N ASN A 228 4.96 3.51 -3.55
CA ASN A 228 4.55 3.00 -4.87
C ASN A 228 5.57 3.34 -5.97
N ALA A 229 6.20 4.51 -5.91
CA ALA A 229 7.26 4.90 -6.84
C ALA A 229 8.50 4.00 -6.70
N LEU A 230 8.87 3.64 -5.45
CA LEU A 230 9.93 2.67 -5.20
C LEU A 230 9.57 1.28 -5.75
N ILE A 231 8.37 0.78 -5.44
CA ILE A 231 7.91 -0.52 -5.94
C ILE A 231 8.00 -0.57 -7.46
N TYR A 232 7.50 0.45 -8.14
CA TYR A 232 7.55 0.53 -9.58
C TYR A 232 8.98 0.54 -10.13
N THR A 233 9.88 1.31 -9.53
CA THR A 233 11.29 1.39 -9.93
C THR A 233 11.98 0.03 -9.79
N LEU A 234 11.81 -0.63 -8.66
CA LEU A 234 12.36 -1.98 -8.41
C LEU A 234 11.73 -3.01 -9.36
N PHE A 235 10.42 -2.93 -9.57
CA PHE A 235 9.71 -3.80 -10.49
C PHE A 235 10.27 -3.72 -11.90
N LYS A 236 10.45 -2.53 -12.45
CA LYS A 236 11.09 -2.35 -13.76
C LYS A 236 12.53 -2.87 -13.83
N LYS A 237 13.23 -2.87 -12.70
CA LYS A 237 14.61 -3.36 -12.65
C LYS A 237 14.68 -4.88 -12.70
N PHE A 238 13.79 -5.56 -12.00
CA PHE A 238 13.83 -7.02 -11.88
C PHE A 238 12.98 -7.74 -12.94
N PHE A 239 11.97 -7.07 -13.47
CA PHE A 239 11.06 -7.67 -14.44
C PHE A 239 11.16 -6.95 -15.79
N ASN A 240 11.51 -7.71 -16.83
CA ASN A 240 11.62 -7.19 -18.19
C ASN A 240 10.25 -7.30 -18.89
N ILE A 241 9.29 -6.44 -18.48
CA ILE A 241 7.94 -6.45 -19.04
C ILE A 241 7.85 -5.35 -20.09
N LYS A 242 7.52 -5.73 -21.33
CA LYS A 242 7.05 -4.76 -22.33
C LYS A 242 5.64 -4.37 -21.90
N PHE A 243 5.44 -3.09 -21.63
CA PHE A 243 4.11 -2.55 -21.37
C PHE A 243 3.30 -2.67 -22.67
N VAL A 244 2.13 -3.33 -22.60
CA VAL A 244 1.19 -3.48 -23.72
C VAL A 244 0.22 -2.32 -23.71
#